data_d37228a0d9a2d9c3563932170f404b2c
#
_entry.id   d37228a0d9a2d9c3563932170f404b2c
#
_cell.length_a   1.000
_cell.length_b   1.000
_cell.length_c   1.000
_cell.angle_alpha   90.00
_cell.angle_beta   90.00
_cell.angle_gamma   90.00
#
_symmetry.space_group_name_H-M   'P 1'
#
loop_
_entity.id
_entity.type
_entity.pdbx_description
1 polymer ?
#
loop_
_entity_poly.entity_id
_entity_poly.type
_entity_poly.pdbx_seq_one_letter_code
_entity_poly.pdbx_strand_id
1 'polypeptide(L)'
;EVTFQIDANGQLTVWAKELTTGKASQIQVKPSYGLSEDEQEKLLKAGFDFAMQDRLQRSLIESQVEAKRELLALASALAEFGFLLTDEQKNTLQTSMADVQQAIDGAEQAQLETASAQLKVHSDDFAALIMNQAVNETMKGTSTADWSN
;
A
#
# COMPACT_ATOMS: atom_id res chain seq x y z
N GLU A 1 25.07 52.06 -22.27
CA GLU A 1 23.67 51.71 -21.99
C GLU A 1 23.65 50.43 -21.18
N VAL A 2 22.83 50.38 -20.10
CA VAL A 2 22.65 49.21 -19.26
C VAL A 2 21.15 48.89 -19.20
N THR A 3 20.79 47.68 -19.52
CA THR A 3 19.39 47.20 -19.50
C THR A 3 19.24 46.09 -18.47
N PHE A 4 18.23 46.21 -17.61
CA PHE A 4 17.85 45.22 -16.61
C PHE A 4 16.54 44.57 -17.03
N GLN A 5 16.50 43.26 -17.05
CA GLN A 5 15.30 42.50 -17.31
C GLN A 5 15.10 41.44 -16.24
N ILE A 6 13.89 41.38 -15.67
CA ILE A 6 13.49 40.32 -14.74
C ILE A 6 12.44 39.47 -15.44
N ASP A 7 12.64 38.17 -15.51
CA ASP A 7 11.67 37.24 -16.06
C ASP A 7 10.59 36.83 -15.03
N ALA A 8 9.60 36.04 -15.47
CA ALA A 8 8.52 35.57 -14.62
C ALA A 8 8.99 34.66 -13.47
N ASN A 9 10.19 34.12 -13.55
CA ASN A 9 10.81 33.27 -12.52
C ASN A 9 11.69 34.07 -11.57
N GLY A 10 11.71 35.40 -11.69
CA GLY A 10 12.52 36.29 -10.85
C GLY A 10 14.01 36.33 -11.23
N GLN A 11 14.39 35.78 -12.38
CA GLN A 11 15.76 35.81 -12.87
C GLN A 11 16.11 37.18 -13.46
N LEU A 12 17.15 37.81 -12.94
CA LEU A 12 17.63 39.10 -13.40
C LEU A 12 18.70 38.89 -14.47
N THR A 13 18.49 39.45 -15.65
CA THR A 13 19.49 39.54 -16.71
C THR A 13 19.89 41.00 -16.90
N VAL A 14 21.18 41.27 -16.90
CA VAL A 14 21.73 42.61 -17.11
C VAL A 14 22.55 42.60 -18.38
N TRP A 15 22.22 43.47 -19.29
CA TRP A 15 23.03 43.74 -20.50
C TRP A 15 23.72 45.11 -20.37
N ALA A 16 24.97 45.13 -20.73
CA ALA A 16 25.71 46.37 -20.87
C ALA A 16 26.24 46.50 -22.30
N LYS A 17 25.92 47.60 -22.96
CA LYS A 17 26.41 47.93 -24.30
C LYS A 17 27.14 49.24 -24.30
N GLU A 18 28.38 49.19 -24.75
CA GLU A 18 29.19 50.40 -24.99
C GLU A 18 28.76 51.03 -26.32
N LEU A 19 28.31 52.31 -26.27
CA LEU A 19 27.76 52.98 -27.45
C LEU A 19 28.84 53.38 -28.46
N THR A 20 30.10 53.53 -28.02
CA THR A 20 31.20 53.99 -28.89
C THR A 20 31.82 52.85 -29.67
N THR A 21 32.02 51.69 -29.10
CA THR A 21 32.67 50.53 -29.73
C THR A 21 31.66 49.43 -30.12
N GLY A 22 30.40 49.52 -29.67
CA GLY A 22 29.37 48.53 -29.93
C GLY A 22 29.54 47.23 -29.18
N LYS A 23 30.56 47.10 -28.30
CA LYS A 23 30.77 45.92 -27.49
C LYS A 23 29.62 45.75 -26.50
N ALA A 24 29.08 44.52 -26.40
CA ALA A 24 28.03 44.18 -25.47
C ALA A 24 28.48 43.02 -24.56
N SER A 25 28.09 43.07 -23.31
CA SER A 25 28.26 41.99 -22.32
C SER A 25 26.98 41.75 -21.61
N GLN A 26 26.75 40.50 -21.23
CA GLN A 26 25.56 40.05 -20.52
C GLN A 26 25.97 39.27 -19.29
N ILE A 27 25.29 39.55 -18.18
CA ILE A 27 25.40 38.77 -16.96
C ILE A 27 23.99 38.34 -16.55
N GLN A 28 23.86 37.11 -16.14
CA GLN A 28 22.63 36.53 -15.65
C GLN A 28 22.78 36.26 -14.16
N VAL A 29 21.91 36.89 -13.37
CA VAL A 29 21.89 36.69 -11.93
C VAL A 29 20.70 35.81 -11.59
N LYS A 30 20.99 34.56 -11.25
CA LYS A 30 19.96 33.68 -10.72
C LYS A 30 19.64 34.09 -9.28
N PRO A 31 18.37 34.26 -8.88
CA PRO A 31 18.05 34.47 -7.48
C PRO A 31 18.52 33.24 -6.69
N SER A 32 19.55 33.40 -5.89
CA SER A 32 19.99 32.41 -4.94
C SER A 32 19.07 32.52 -3.73
N TYR A 33 18.15 31.61 -3.57
CA TYR A 33 17.31 31.52 -2.38
C TYR A 33 18.07 31.04 -1.13
N GLY A 34 19.36 31.31 -1.07
CA GLY A 34 20.23 30.98 0.06
C GLY A 34 20.69 29.52 0.11
N LEU A 35 20.27 28.68 -0.83
CA LEU A 35 20.68 27.27 -0.93
C LEU A 35 21.55 27.08 -2.18
N SER A 36 22.70 26.43 -2.03
CA SER A 36 23.52 25.97 -3.15
C SER A 36 22.79 24.86 -3.95
N GLU A 37 23.22 24.64 -5.22
CA GLU A 37 22.66 23.55 -6.05
C GLU A 37 22.79 22.18 -5.35
N ASP A 38 23.91 21.93 -4.68
CA ASP A 38 24.17 20.71 -3.91
C ASP A 38 23.24 20.56 -2.70
N GLU A 39 22.89 21.67 -2.04
CA GLU A 39 21.93 21.65 -0.92
C GLU A 39 20.52 21.42 -1.39
N GLN A 40 20.12 21.98 -2.53
CA GLN A 40 18.83 21.71 -3.15
C GLN A 40 18.70 20.25 -3.57
N GLU A 41 19.73 19.66 -4.18
CA GLU A 41 19.74 18.25 -4.56
C GLU A 41 19.62 17.33 -3.34
N LYS A 42 20.37 17.63 -2.27
CA LYS A 42 20.28 16.88 -1.00
C LYS A 42 18.90 16.95 -0.37
N LEU A 43 18.27 18.13 -0.36
CA LEU A 43 16.92 18.30 0.18
C LEU A 43 15.88 17.57 -0.65
N LEU A 44 15.97 17.63 -1.99
CA LEU A 44 15.09 16.90 -2.88
C LEU A 44 15.24 15.39 -2.66
N LYS A 45 16.46 14.88 -2.61
CA LYS A 45 16.72 13.45 -2.36
C LYS A 45 16.18 13.01 -1.00
N ALA A 46 16.43 13.77 0.06
CA ALA A 46 15.88 13.50 1.37
C ALA A 46 14.34 13.49 1.36
N GLY A 47 13.71 14.42 0.64
CA GLY A 47 12.26 14.46 0.46
C GLY A 47 11.72 13.22 -0.25
N PHE A 48 12.39 12.73 -1.28
CA PHE A 48 12.04 11.48 -1.96
C PHE A 48 12.19 10.26 -1.04
N ASP A 49 13.29 10.18 -0.30
CA ASP A 49 13.55 9.07 0.62
C ASP A 49 12.48 9.01 1.73
N PHE A 50 12.12 10.16 2.31
CA PHE A 50 11.03 10.25 3.29
C PHE A 50 9.67 9.86 2.71
N ALA A 51 9.34 10.33 1.50
CA ALA A 51 8.08 9.98 0.84
C ALA A 51 8.00 8.47 0.54
N MET A 52 9.11 7.86 0.16
CA MET A 52 9.20 6.43 -0.09
C MET A 52 9.00 5.62 1.20
N GLN A 53 9.66 6.03 2.30
CA GLN A 53 9.49 5.40 3.61
C GLN A 53 8.06 5.52 4.13
N ASP A 54 7.45 6.70 4.04
CA ASP A 54 6.07 6.93 4.44
C ASP A 54 5.09 6.05 3.65
N ARG A 55 5.31 5.90 2.35
CA ARG A 55 4.51 5.02 1.50
C ARG A 55 4.61 3.56 1.92
N LEU A 56 5.84 3.06 2.18
CA LEU A 56 6.05 1.68 2.61
C LEU A 56 5.40 1.43 3.97
N GLN A 57 5.51 2.38 4.89
CA GLN A 57 4.90 2.28 6.21
C GLN A 57 3.36 2.27 6.14
N ARG A 58 2.77 3.10 5.30
CA ARG A 58 1.31 3.08 5.05
C ARG A 58 0.86 1.76 4.46
N SER A 59 1.57 1.25 3.45
CA SER A 59 1.25 -0.05 2.83
C SER A 59 1.29 -1.18 3.86
N LEU A 60 2.28 -1.19 4.76
CA LEU A 60 2.37 -2.17 5.83
C LEU A 60 1.18 -2.06 6.79
N ILE A 61 0.81 -0.85 7.22
CA ILE A 61 -0.34 -0.64 8.12
C ILE A 61 -1.64 -1.11 7.46
N GLU A 62 -1.85 -0.80 6.19
CA GLU A 62 -3.02 -1.25 5.43
C GLU A 62 -3.08 -2.78 5.37
N SER A 63 -1.97 -3.45 5.06
CA SER A 63 -1.87 -4.91 5.04
C SER A 63 -2.12 -5.52 6.43
N GLN A 64 -1.62 -4.91 7.50
CA GLN A 64 -1.87 -5.36 8.87
C GLN A 64 -3.36 -5.24 9.27
N VAL A 65 -4.02 -4.16 8.85
CA VAL A 65 -5.45 -3.95 9.13
C VAL A 65 -6.29 -4.99 8.40
N GLU A 66 -5.97 -5.28 7.13
CA GLU A 66 -6.67 -6.28 6.34
C GLU A 66 -6.49 -7.67 6.94
N ALA A 67 -5.26 -8.06 7.26
CA ALA A 67 -4.96 -9.34 7.90
C ALA A 67 -5.69 -9.51 9.25
N LYS A 68 -5.77 -8.47 10.08
CA LYS A 68 -6.55 -8.51 11.32
C LYS A 68 -8.04 -8.73 11.08
N ARG A 69 -8.61 -8.10 10.05
CA ARG A 69 -10.02 -8.33 9.68
C ARG A 69 -10.26 -9.77 9.24
N GLU A 70 -9.36 -10.31 8.43
CA GLU A 70 -9.43 -11.70 7.98
C GLU A 70 -9.35 -12.68 9.15
N LEU A 71 -8.43 -12.48 10.10
CA LEU A 71 -8.33 -13.28 11.32
C LEU A 71 -9.61 -13.25 12.15
N LEU A 72 -10.22 -12.08 12.32
CA LEU A 72 -11.49 -11.95 13.05
C LEU A 72 -12.65 -12.66 12.35
N ALA A 73 -12.73 -12.54 11.03
CA ALA A 73 -13.76 -13.23 10.24
C ALA A 73 -13.60 -14.75 10.31
N LEU A 74 -12.36 -15.24 10.19
CA LEU A 74 -12.06 -16.67 10.30
C LEU A 74 -12.30 -17.22 11.72
N ALA A 75 -11.99 -16.46 12.76
CA ALA A 75 -12.29 -16.85 14.14
C ALA A 75 -13.80 -17.00 14.36
N SER A 76 -14.60 -16.08 13.83
CA SER A 76 -16.06 -16.16 13.89
C SER A 76 -16.60 -17.35 13.09
N ALA A 77 -16.09 -17.57 11.88
CA ALA A 77 -16.47 -18.71 11.06
C ALA A 77 -16.11 -20.06 11.70
N LEU A 78 -14.93 -20.15 12.33
CA LEU A 78 -14.53 -21.33 13.08
C LEU A 78 -15.42 -21.63 14.28
N ALA A 79 -15.88 -20.59 14.99
CA ALA A 79 -16.79 -20.75 16.12
C ALA A 79 -18.16 -21.29 15.66
N GLU A 80 -18.64 -20.86 14.48
CA GLU A 80 -19.96 -21.24 13.97
C GLU A 80 -19.92 -22.54 13.15
N PHE A 81 -18.94 -22.71 12.27
CA PHE A 81 -18.88 -23.80 11.29
C PHE A 81 -17.69 -24.75 11.50
N GLY A 82 -16.92 -24.59 12.57
CA GLY A 82 -15.74 -25.42 12.83
C GLY A 82 -16.02 -26.93 12.95
N PHE A 83 -17.30 -27.32 13.13
CA PHE A 83 -17.74 -28.72 13.12
C PHE A 83 -17.65 -29.38 11.72
N LEU A 84 -17.51 -28.59 10.66
CA LEU A 84 -17.33 -29.09 9.28
C LEU A 84 -15.91 -29.53 9.00
N LEU A 85 -14.95 -29.09 9.82
CA LEU A 85 -13.54 -29.39 9.67
C LEU A 85 -13.16 -30.66 10.44
N THR A 86 -12.23 -31.43 9.89
CA THR A 86 -11.52 -32.46 10.65
C THR A 86 -10.57 -31.80 11.66
N ASP A 87 -10.16 -32.54 12.68
CA ASP A 87 -9.23 -32.01 13.68
C ASP A 87 -7.90 -31.58 13.05
N GLU A 88 -7.43 -32.28 12.00
CA GLU A 88 -6.23 -31.93 11.25
C GLU A 88 -6.41 -30.60 10.50
N GLN A 89 -7.49 -30.43 9.77
CA GLN A 89 -7.81 -29.18 9.04
C GLN A 89 -7.96 -28.00 9.99
N LYS A 90 -8.61 -28.21 11.14
CA LYS A 90 -8.76 -27.18 12.16
C LYS A 90 -7.42 -26.74 12.75
N ASN A 91 -6.54 -27.69 13.05
CA ASN A 91 -5.18 -27.40 13.55
C ASN A 91 -4.35 -26.66 12.50
N THR A 92 -4.42 -27.07 11.22
CA THR A 92 -3.71 -26.41 10.12
C THR A 92 -4.18 -24.96 9.96
N LEU A 93 -5.49 -24.71 9.96
CA LEU A 93 -6.04 -23.37 9.85
C LEU A 93 -5.65 -22.50 11.05
N GLN A 94 -5.74 -23.03 12.27
CA GLN A 94 -5.34 -22.32 13.48
C GLN A 94 -3.84 -21.98 13.50
N THR A 95 -2.98 -22.88 13.01
CA THR A 95 -1.54 -22.61 12.87
C THR A 95 -1.30 -21.48 11.87
N SER A 96 -1.92 -21.53 10.70
CA SER A 96 -1.80 -20.45 9.71
C SER A 96 -2.32 -19.09 10.23
N MET A 97 -3.38 -19.10 11.03
CA MET A 97 -3.87 -17.89 11.72
C MET A 97 -2.85 -17.35 12.73
N ALA A 98 -2.18 -18.23 13.48
CA ALA A 98 -1.13 -17.83 14.41
C ALA A 98 0.10 -17.27 13.69
N ASP A 99 0.48 -17.84 12.55
CA ASP A 99 1.59 -17.36 11.72
C ASP A 99 1.31 -15.94 11.18
N VAL A 100 0.07 -15.67 10.74
CA VAL A 100 -0.35 -14.34 10.31
C VAL A 100 -0.31 -13.36 11.49
N GLN A 101 -0.79 -13.76 12.68
CA GLN A 101 -0.73 -12.90 13.87
C GLN A 101 0.72 -12.58 14.23
N GLN A 102 1.62 -13.55 14.18
CA GLN A 102 3.05 -13.33 14.43
C GLN A 102 3.67 -12.39 13.38
N ALA A 103 3.29 -12.52 12.11
CA ALA A 103 3.77 -11.65 11.03
C ALA A 103 3.27 -10.20 11.20
N ILE A 104 2.04 -10.00 11.69
CA ILE A 104 1.50 -8.68 12.05
C ILE A 104 2.36 -8.03 13.14
N ASP A 105 2.73 -8.78 14.16
CA ASP A 105 3.50 -8.29 15.30
C ASP A 105 4.98 -8.05 14.95
N GLY A 106 5.51 -8.82 13.98
CA GLY A 106 6.86 -8.66 13.43
C GLY A 106 7.05 -7.43 12.53
N ALA A 107 5.96 -6.83 12.05
CA ALA A 107 5.94 -5.63 11.22
C ALA A 107 6.82 -5.71 9.95
N GLU A 108 6.99 -6.89 9.37
CA GLU A 108 7.70 -7.11 8.11
C GLU A 108 6.71 -7.44 6.97
N GLN A 109 6.67 -6.58 5.94
CA GLN A 109 5.74 -6.70 4.81
C GLN A 109 5.83 -8.08 4.12
N ALA A 110 7.03 -8.56 3.82
CA ALA A 110 7.21 -9.81 3.09
C ALA A 110 6.75 -11.05 3.90
N GLN A 111 6.95 -11.05 5.21
CA GLN A 111 6.48 -12.12 6.08
C GLN A 111 4.96 -12.12 6.17
N LEU A 112 4.35 -10.93 6.29
CA LEU A 112 2.90 -10.78 6.34
C LEU A 112 2.24 -11.24 5.04
N GLU A 113 2.77 -10.86 3.89
CA GLU A 113 2.27 -11.30 2.57
C GLU A 113 2.35 -12.82 2.41
N THR A 114 3.47 -13.42 2.82
CA THR A 114 3.66 -14.87 2.74
C THR A 114 2.68 -15.62 3.65
N ALA A 115 2.56 -15.20 4.90
CA ALA A 115 1.65 -15.82 5.86
C ALA A 115 0.19 -15.66 5.46
N SER A 116 -0.21 -14.47 4.97
CA SER A 116 -1.57 -14.22 4.47
C SER A 116 -1.89 -15.06 3.23
N ALA A 117 -0.93 -15.25 2.31
CA ALA A 117 -1.13 -16.12 1.16
C ALA A 117 -1.35 -17.60 1.55
N GLN A 118 -0.63 -18.09 2.56
CA GLN A 118 -0.83 -19.44 3.09
C GLN A 118 -2.18 -19.58 3.80
N LEU A 119 -2.55 -18.60 4.63
CA LEU A 119 -3.85 -18.59 5.31
C LEU A 119 -4.99 -18.62 4.30
N LYS A 120 -4.87 -17.86 3.21
CA LYS A 120 -5.88 -17.81 2.16
C LYS A 120 -6.18 -19.18 1.55
N VAL A 121 -5.16 -19.99 1.27
CA VAL A 121 -5.37 -21.35 0.74
C VAL A 121 -6.25 -22.19 1.69
N HIS A 122 -5.94 -22.16 2.98
CA HIS A 122 -6.69 -22.95 3.97
C HIS A 122 -8.09 -22.35 4.26
N SER A 123 -8.23 -21.03 4.17
CA SER A 123 -9.52 -20.35 4.32
C SER A 123 -10.44 -20.59 3.14
N ASP A 124 -9.93 -20.65 1.91
CA ASP A 124 -10.73 -20.96 0.71
C ASP A 124 -11.29 -22.38 0.77
N ASP A 125 -10.51 -23.36 1.24
CA ASP A 125 -10.98 -24.73 1.47
C ASP A 125 -12.09 -24.77 2.52
N PHE A 126 -11.97 -24.04 3.61
CA PHE A 126 -12.99 -23.94 4.65
C PHE A 126 -14.25 -23.23 4.14
N ALA A 127 -14.12 -22.15 3.41
CA ALA A 127 -15.25 -21.45 2.79
C ALA A 127 -16.03 -22.35 1.84
N ALA A 128 -15.32 -23.21 1.07
CA ALA A 128 -15.98 -24.18 0.20
C ALA A 128 -16.82 -25.21 0.98
N LEU A 129 -16.35 -25.66 2.15
CA LEU A 129 -17.13 -26.55 3.02
C LEU A 129 -18.39 -25.86 3.56
N ILE A 130 -18.29 -24.62 4.00
CA ILE A 130 -19.44 -23.83 4.47
C ILE A 130 -20.47 -23.66 3.36
N MET A 131 -20.01 -23.30 2.15
CA MET A 131 -20.89 -23.13 0.99
C MET A 131 -21.61 -24.42 0.61
N ASN A 132 -20.89 -25.54 0.59
CA ASN A 132 -21.47 -26.86 0.33
C ASN A 132 -22.51 -27.26 1.40
N GLN A 133 -22.29 -26.93 2.66
CA GLN A 133 -23.24 -27.17 3.74
C GLN A 133 -24.51 -26.35 3.52
N ALA A 134 -24.40 -25.06 3.22
CA ALA A 134 -25.54 -24.17 2.97
C ALA A 134 -26.39 -24.65 1.78
N VAL A 135 -25.74 -25.08 0.68
CA VAL A 135 -26.42 -25.65 -0.49
C VAL A 135 -27.18 -26.94 -0.11
N ASN A 136 -26.52 -27.84 0.63
CA ASN A 136 -27.16 -29.08 1.06
C ASN A 136 -28.35 -28.86 1.98
N GLU A 137 -28.31 -27.88 2.87
CA GLU A 137 -29.46 -27.52 3.75
C GLU A 137 -30.60 -26.92 2.95
N THR A 138 -30.32 -26.05 1.99
CA THR A 138 -31.33 -25.46 1.11
C THR A 138 -31.99 -26.54 0.25
N MET A 139 -31.22 -27.48 -0.30
CA MET A 139 -31.76 -28.58 -1.10
C MET A 139 -32.58 -29.59 -0.28
N LYS A 140 -32.24 -29.81 0.98
CA LYS A 140 -33.07 -30.66 1.89
C LYS A 140 -34.38 -30.00 2.31
N GLY A 141 -34.42 -28.65 2.36
CA GLY A 141 -35.61 -27.87 2.66
C GLY A 141 -36.60 -27.76 1.48
N THR A 142 -36.10 -27.95 0.25
CA THR A 142 -36.94 -27.92 -0.97
C THR A 142 -37.35 -29.36 -1.31
N SER A 143 -38.38 -29.88 -0.61
CA SER A 143 -38.99 -31.14 -0.97
C SER A 143 -39.67 -31.00 -2.35
N THR A 144 -39.41 -31.96 -3.24
CA THR A 144 -40.01 -32.05 -4.59
C THR A 144 -41.53 -32.11 -4.62
N ALA A 145 -42.21 -31.97 -3.46
CA ALA A 145 -43.67 -31.98 -3.33
C ALA A 145 -44.35 -30.67 -3.80
N ASP A 146 -43.61 -29.55 -3.94
CA ASP A 146 -44.20 -28.26 -4.32
C ASP A 146 -44.28 -27.99 -5.84
N TRP A 147 -43.83 -28.93 -6.67
CA TRP A 147 -43.83 -28.78 -8.14
C TRP A 147 -44.92 -29.60 -8.84
N SER A 148 -45.91 -30.11 -8.08
CA SER A 148 -47.06 -30.86 -8.61
C SER A 148 -48.35 -30.16 -8.26
N ASN A 149 -48.57 -28.97 -8.84
CA ASN A 149 -49.88 -28.36 -8.98
C ASN A 149 -49.93 -27.48 -10.22
#